data_747d19a26be4a30f5f000eda242174ff
#
_entry.id   747d19a26be4a30f5f000eda242174ff
#
_cell.length_a   1.000
_cell.length_b   1.000
_cell.length_c   1.000
_cell.angle_alpha   90.00
_cell.angle_beta   90.00
_cell.angle_gamma   90.00
#
_symmetry.space_group_name_H-M   'P 1'
#
loop_
_entity.id
_entity.type
_entity.pdbx_description
1 polymer ?
#
loop_
_entity_poly.entity_id
_entity_poly.type
_entity_poly.pdbx_seq_one_letter_code
_entity_poly.pdbx_strand_id
1 'polypeptide(L)'
;NALLLQLLLGLYALFRPESGRSGPVNRCMEYMQNHTGERVTLDRLGELTGYSPLHVLRLFKAAVGCSPHEYLSSLRMERAKQLLIESDMPIDRVAAECGFSSESYFHSYFKRAAGISPGEYRRIAKIL
;
A
#
# COMPACT_ATOMS: atom_id res chain seq x y z
N ASN A 1 14.18 3.24 -0.02
CA ASN A 1 14.31 1.92 0.58
C ASN A 1 12.95 1.46 1.11
N ALA A 2 12.45 0.33 0.60
CA ALA A 2 11.11 -0.17 0.94
C ALA A 2 10.97 -0.53 2.42
N LEU A 3 12.03 -1.04 3.04
CA LEU A 3 12.06 -1.36 4.47
C LEU A 3 11.93 -0.11 5.34
N LEU A 4 12.64 0.94 4.98
CA LEU A 4 12.57 2.22 5.67
C LEU A 4 11.17 2.82 5.57
N LEU A 5 10.56 2.73 4.38
CA LEU A 5 9.22 3.21 4.14
C LEU A 5 8.18 2.44 4.98
N GLN A 6 8.30 1.11 5.04
CA GLN A 6 7.42 0.28 5.87
C GLN A 6 7.55 0.58 7.36
N LEU A 7 8.78 0.82 7.83
CA LEU A 7 9.03 1.22 9.21
C LEU A 7 8.40 2.59 9.51
N LEU A 8 8.57 3.55 8.62
CA LEU A 8 7.99 4.88 8.76
C LEU A 8 6.46 4.84 8.78
N LEU A 9 5.86 4.04 7.91
CA LEU A 9 4.42 3.85 7.87
C LEU A 9 3.90 3.18 9.14
N GLY A 10 4.63 2.17 9.64
CA GLY A 10 4.30 1.52 10.90
C GLY A 10 4.39 2.46 12.08
N LEU A 11 5.44 3.28 12.13
CA LEU A 11 5.60 4.29 13.17
C LEU A 11 4.50 5.35 13.11
N TYR A 12 4.16 5.80 11.90
CA TYR A 12 3.09 6.77 11.72
C TYR A 12 1.76 6.23 12.22
N ALA A 13 1.46 4.97 11.93
CA ALA A 13 0.23 4.31 12.39
C ALA A 13 0.18 4.20 13.92
N LEU A 14 1.34 3.96 14.58
CA LEU A 14 1.44 3.87 16.04
C LEU A 14 1.28 5.22 16.71
N PHE A 15 1.80 6.28 16.11
CA PHE A 15 1.77 7.63 16.68
C PHE A 15 0.63 8.50 16.14
N ARG A 16 -0.34 7.87 15.47
CA ARG A 16 -1.50 8.57 14.93
C ARG A 16 -2.27 9.23 16.09
N PRO A 17 -2.40 10.57 16.10
CA PRO A 17 -3.19 11.20 17.15
C PRO A 17 -4.66 10.80 17.02
N GLU A 18 -5.22 10.30 18.09
CA GLU A 18 -6.64 10.01 18.18
C GLU A 18 -7.41 11.32 18.29
N SER A 19 -7.45 12.09 17.23
CA SER A 19 -8.36 13.21 17.15
C SER A 19 -9.62 12.71 16.41
N GLY A 20 -10.75 12.84 17.02
CA GLY A 20 -12.05 12.44 16.46
C GLY A 20 -12.46 13.20 15.21
N ARG A 21 -11.53 13.87 14.55
CA ARG A 21 -11.69 14.49 13.24
C ARG A 21 -10.51 14.06 12.39
N SER A 22 -10.77 13.17 11.47
CA SER A 22 -9.76 12.78 10.50
C SER A 22 -9.41 13.96 9.59
N GLY A 23 -8.18 14.45 9.66
CA GLY A 23 -7.67 15.43 8.73
C GLY A 23 -7.67 14.90 7.30
N PRO A 24 -7.39 15.77 6.30
CA PRO A 24 -7.44 15.34 4.89
C PRO A 24 -6.51 14.16 4.58
N VAL A 25 -5.31 14.14 5.16
CA VAL A 25 -4.37 13.02 4.95
C VAL A 25 -4.94 11.71 5.52
N ASN A 26 -5.54 11.76 6.71
CA ASN A 26 -6.14 10.57 7.33
C ASN A 26 -7.30 10.04 6.49
N ARG A 27 -8.12 10.92 5.92
CA ARG A 27 -9.21 10.52 5.03
C ARG A 27 -8.69 9.81 3.78
N CYS A 28 -7.60 10.30 3.21
CA CYS A 28 -6.94 9.65 2.08
C CYS A 28 -6.43 8.26 2.47
N MET A 29 -5.78 8.14 3.61
CA MET A 29 -5.24 6.87 4.10
C MET A 29 -6.34 5.85 4.34
N GLU A 30 -7.42 6.25 5.01
CA GLU A 30 -8.57 5.37 5.25
C GLU A 30 -9.22 4.90 3.95
N TYR A 31 -9.41 5.83 3.01
CA TYR A 31 -9.96 5.49 1.71
C TYR A 31 -9.09 4.45 1.00
N MET A 32 -7.78 4.66 0.96
CA MET A 32 -6.86 3.72 0.31
C MET A 32 -6.83 2.36 1.01
N GLN A 33 -6.91 2.34 2.35
CA GLN A 33 -6.97 1.09 3.11
C GLN A 33 -8.21 0.27 2.77
N ASN A 34 -9.34 0.94 2.52
CA ASN A 34 -10.61 0.28 2.18
C ASN A 34 -10.76 -0.04 0.69
N HIS A 35 -9.88 0.49 -0.17
CA HIS A 35 -9.96 0.35 -1.61
C HIS A 35 -8.63 -0.15 -2.20
N THR A 36 -7.93 -0.99 -1.46
CA THR A 36 -6.59 -1.47 -1.81
C THR A 36 -6.54 -2.20 -3.16
N GLY A 37 -7.57 -2.96 -3.48
CA GLY A 37 -7.66 -3.69 -4.75
C GLY A 37 -8.19 -2.87 -5.92
N GLU A 38 -8.51 -1.61 -5.71
CA GLU A 38 -9.12 -0.74 -6.70
C GLU A 38 -8.13 0.30 -7.21
N ARG A 39 -8.46 0.91 -8.36
CA ARG A 39 -7.67 2.01 -8.88
C ARG A 39 -7.99 3.29 -8.09
N VAL A 40 -6.97 3.85 -7.46
CA VAL A 40 -7.09 5.10 -6.70
C VAL A 40 -6.27 6.17 -7.40
N THR A 41 -6.90 7.29 -7.75
CA THR A 41 -6.26 8.41 -8.43
C THR A 41 -6.12 9.61 -7.49
N LEU A 42 -5.17 10.50 -7.81
CA LEU A 42 -5.04 11.77 -7.08
C LEU A 42 -6.30 12.62 -7.22
N ASP A 43 -6.97 12.56 -8.38
CA ASP A 43 -8.24 13.27 -8.59
C ASP A 43 -9.29 12.82 -7.60
N ARG A 44 -9.39 11.52 -7.37
CA ARG A 44 -10.34 10.97 -6.39
C ARG A 44 -10.02 11.42 -4.97
N LEU A 45 -8.73 11.43 -4.61
CA LEU A 45 -8.30 11.91 -3.30
C LEU A 45 -8.57 13.41 -3.14
N GLY A 46 -8.44 14.16 -4.23
CA GLY A 46 -8.81 15.57 -4.25
C GLY A 46 -10.30 15.78 -3.99
N GLU A 47 -11.16 14.99 -4.65
CA GLU A 47 -12.60 15.03 -4.43
C GLU A 47 -12.98 14.75 -2.98
N LEU A 48 -12.33 13.76 -2.38
CA LEU A 48 -12.59 13.36 -0.98
C LEU A 48 -12.22 14.45 0.03
N THR A 49 -11.22 15.25 -0.28
CA THR A 49 -10.67 16.23 0.66
C THR A 49 -11.10 17.66 0.35
N GLY A 50 -11.58 17.92 -0.87
CA GLY A 50 -11.88 19.26 -1.34
C GLY A 50 -10.64 20.05 -1.79
N TYR A 51 -9.49 19.39 -1.89
CA TYR A 51 -8.24 20.01 -2.34
C TYR A 51 -7.90 19.63 -3.78
N SER A 52 -7.04 20.43 -4.42
CA SER A 52 -6.52 20.06 -5.72
C SER A 52 -5.64 18.81 -5.63
N PRO A 53 -5.52 18.02 -6.72
CA PRO A 53 -4.65 16.83 -6.70
C PRO A 53 -3.21 17.14 -6.29
N LEU A 54 -2.66 18.24 -6.76
CA LEU A 54 -1.29 18.66 -6.43
C LEU A 54 -1.16 19.02 -4.94
N HIS A 55 -2.17 19.68 -4.39
CA HIS A 55 -2.18 20.05 -2.97
C HIS A 55 -2.24 18.79 -2.09
N VAL A 56 -3.09 17.82 -2.45
CA VAL A 56 -3.15 16.52 -1.77
C VAL A 56 -1.78 15.84 -1.78
N LEU A 57 -1.14 15.80 -2.94
CA LEU A 57 0.19 15.20 -3.08
C LEU A 57 1.20 15.84 -2.12
N ARG A 58 1.22 17.15 -2.07
CA ARG A 58 2.13 17.90 -1.19
C ARG A 58 1.85 17.64 0.29
N LEU A 59 0.59 17.72 0.68
CA LEU A 59 0.17 17.48 2.07
C LEU A 59 0.50 16.04 2.49
N PHE A 60 0.20 15.09 1.63
CA PHE A 60 0.43 13.68 1.94
C PHE A 60 1.92 13.40 2.10
N LYS A 61 2.75 13.88 1.17
CA LYS A 61 4.20 13.72 1.26
C LYS A 61 4.78 14.37 2.53
N ALA A 62 4.30 15.55 2.88
CA ALA A 62 4.76 16.26 4.07
C ALA A 62 4.39 15.50 5.35
N ALA A 63 3.18 14.93 5.41
CA ALA A 63 2.69 14.27 6.61
C ALA A 63 3.18 12.83 6.74
N VAL A 64 3.24 12.08 5.64
CA VAL A 64 3.51 10.63 5.64
C VAL A 64 4.94 10.30 5.23
N GLY A 65 5.60 11.18 4.47
CA GLY A 65 6.96 10.98 3.99
C GLY A 65 7.05 10.28 2.64
N CYS A 66 5.93 9.90 2.05
CA CYS A 66 5.87 9.29 0.72
C CYS A 66 4.62 9.74 -0.02
N SER A 67 4.57 9.47 -1.33
CA SER A 67 3.40 9.81 -2.14
C SER A 67 2.22 8.89 -1.82
N PRO A 68 0.97 9.32 -2.14
CA PRO A 68 -0.18 8.43 -2.04
C PRO A 68 -0.01 7.14 -2.84
N HIS A 69 0.60 7.21 -4.02
CA HIS A 69 0.86 6.02 -4.85
C HIS A 69 1.79 5.04 -4.14
N GLU A 70 2.87 5.53 -3.56
CA GLU A 70 3.81 4.69 -2.81
C GLU A 70 3.15 4.07 -1.58
N TYR A 71 2.32 4.84 -0.89
CA TYR A 71 1.54 4.36 0.24
C TYR A 71 0.60 3.23 -0.18
N LEU A 72 -0.15 3.43 -1.27
CA LEU A 72 -1.06 2.41 -1.78
C LEU A 72 -0.31 1.14 -2.19
N SER A 73 0.86 1.28 -2.82
CA SER A 73 1.69 0.14 -3.19
C SER A 73 2.15 -0.65 -1.97
N SER A 74 2.48 0.03 -0.87
CA SER A 74 2.86 -0.64 0.38
C SER A 74 1.69 -1.40 0.99
N LEU A 75 0.47 -0.86 0.93
CA LEU A 75 -0.74 -1.56 1.39
C LEU A 75 -1.00 -2.81 0.56
N ARG A 76 -0.86 -2.70 -0.76
CA ARG A 76 -1.01 -3.84 -1.67
C ARG A 76 0.02 -4.92 -1.39
N MET A 77 1.26 -4.51 -1.10
CA MET A 77 2.34 -5.41 -0.75
C MET A 77 2.04 -6.21 0.53
N GLU A 78 1.55 -5.53 1.56
CA GLU A 78 1.19 -6.18 2.82
C GLU A 78 0.05 -7.19 2.63
N ARG A 79 -0.95 -6.82 1.84
CA ARG A 79 -2.05 -7.73 1.52
C ARG A 79 -1.56 -8.94 0.73
N ALA A 80 -0.65 -8.72 -0.23
CA ALA A 80 -0.07 -9.80 -1.02
C ALA A 80 0.70 -10.79 -0.15
N LYS A 81 1.52 -10.30 0.76
CA LYS A 81 2.25 -11.15 1.72
C LYS A 81 1.30 -12.01 2.54
N GLN A 82 0.22 -11.41 3.02
CA GLN A 82 -0.79 -12.10 3.80
C GLN A 82 -1.45 -13.22 2.99
N LEU A 83 -1.87 -12.93 1.76
CA LEU A 83 -2.47 -13.95 0.88
C LEU A 83 -1.50 -15.06 0.51
N LEU A 84 -0.23 -14.73 0.31
CA LEU A 84 0.79 -15.72 0.01
C LEU A 84 0.99 -16.72 1.17
N ILE A 85 0.88 -16.25 2.39
CA ILE A 85 1.04 -17.08 3.59
C ILE A 85 -0.24 -17.86 3.92
N GLU A 86 -1.38 -17.17 3.88
CA GLU A 86 -2.65 -17.71 4.39
C GLU A 86 -3.46 -18.51 3.36
N SER A 87 -3.11 -18.42 2.07
CA SER A 87 -3.86 -19.11 1.01
C SER A 87 -2.94 -19.82 0.04
N ASP A 88 -3.53 -20.71 -0.77
CA ASP A 88 -2.85 -21.37 -1.88
C ASP A 88 -3.22 -20.73 -3.22
N MET A 89 -3.75 -19.51 -3.18
CA MET A 89 -4.15 -18.77 -4.37
C MET A 89 -2.98 -18.64 -5.35
N PRO A 90 -3.20 -18.89 -6.66
CA PRO A 90 -2.15 -18.71 -7.66
C PRO A 90 -1.58 -17.30 -7.63
N ILE A 91 -0.29 -17.17 -7.94
CA ILE A 91 0.44 -15.89 -7.85
C ILE A 91 -0.23 -14.81 -8.71
N ASP A 92 -0.70 -15.15 -9.92
CA ASP A 92 -1.40 -14.22 -10.80
C ASP A 92 -2.70 -13.71 -10.15
N ARG A 93 -3.41 -14.57 -9.43
CA ARG A 93 -4.62 -14.18 -8.69
C ARG A 93 -4.30 -13.29 -7.50
N VAL A 94 -3.21 -13.57 -6.78
CA VAL A 94 -2.75 -12.71 -5.70
C VAL A 94 -2.48 -11.29 -6.22
N ALA A 95 -1.79 -11.18 -7.35
CA ALA A 95 -1.50 -9.89 -7.98
C ALA A 95 -2.79 -9.12 -8.30
N ALA A 96 -3.76 -9.79 -8.92
CA ALA A 96 -5.03 -9.17 -9.30
C ALA A 96 -5.85 -8.74 -8.08
N GLU A 97 -5.96 -9.62 -7.08
CA GLU A 97 -6.70 -9.34 -5.84
C GLU A 97 -6.13 -8.14 -5.08
N CYS A 98 -4.83 -7.96 -5.14
CA CYS A 98 -4.15 -6.87 -4.45
C CYS A 98 -4.14 -5.57 -5.25
N GLY A 99 -4.65 -5.57 -6.49
CA GLY A 99 -4.78 -4.36 -7.29
C GLY A 99 -3.56 -4.02 -8.13
N PHE A 100 -2.62 -4.95 -8.31
CA PHE A 100 -1.49 -4.75 -9.22
C PHE A 100 -1.97 -4.83 -10.67
N SER A 101 -1.44 -3.95 -11.51
CA SER A 101 -1.89 -3.82 -12.90
C SER A 101 -1.54 -5.02 -13.77
N SER A 102 -0.49 -5.77 -13.42
CA SER A 102 -0.10 -6.99 -14.13
C SER A 102 0.68 -7.91 -13.19
N GLU A 103 0.72 -9.20 -13.51
CA GLU A 103 1.53 -10.18 -12.79
C GLU A 103 3.03 -9.84 -12.90
N SER A 104 3.45 -9.43 -14.10
CA SER A 104 4.84 -9.06 -14.35
C SER A 104 5.28 -7.88 -13.47
N TYR A 105 4.45 -6.83 -13.38
CA TYR A 105 4.73 -5.70 -12.52
C TYR A 105 4.76 -6.13 -11.05
N PHE A 106 3.83 -6.98 -10.65
CA PHE A 106 3.77 -7.52 -9.29
C PHE A 106 5.07 -8.25 -8.93
N HIS A 107 5.54 -9.15 -9.81
CA HIS A 107 6.79 -9.88 -9.58
C HIS A 107 7.98 -8.94 -9.41
N SER A 108 8.11 -7.96 -10.29
CA SER A 108 9.21 -6.99 -10.23
C SER A 108 9.16 -6.15 -8.96
N TYR A 109 7.97 -5.66 -8.62
CA TYR A 109 7.77 -4.85 -7.42
C TYR A 109 8.07 -5.67 -6.16
N PHE A 110 7.49 -6.87 -6.08
CA PHE A 110 7.65 -7.74 -4.91
C PHE A 110 9.12 -8.10 -4.68
N LYS A 111 9.80 -8.53 -5.73
CA LYS A 111 11.21 -8.91 -5.64
C LYS A 111 12.09 -7.73 -5.22
N ARG A 112 11.82 -6.55 -5.74
CA ARG A 112 12.54 -5.33 -5.38
C ARG A 112 12.30 -4.93 -3.91
N ALA A 113 11.06 -5.07 -3.44
CA ALA A 113 10.68 -4.69 -2.08
C ALA A 113 11.07 -5.74 -1.05
N ALA A 114 10.88 -7.03 -1.34
CA ALA A 114 11.12 -8.13 -0.40
C ALA A 114 12.48 -8.82 -0.58
N GLY A 115 13.15 -8.60 -1.71
CA GLY A 115 14.43 -9.23 -2.02
C GLY A 115 14.32 -10.61 -2.64
N ILE A 116 13.15 -11.23 -2.63
CA ILE A 116 12.89 -12.55 -3.20
C ILE A 116 11.56 -12.51 -3.97
N SER A 117 11.33 -13.50 -4.83
CA SER A 117 10.10 -13.58 -5.62
C SER A 117 8.90 -13.94 -4.74
N PRO A 118 7.67 -13.64 -5.19
CA PRO A 118 6.47 -14.05 -4.46
C PRO A 118 6.40 -15.56 -4.21
N GLY A 119 6.78 -16.37 -5.19
CA GLY A 119 6.79 -17.83 -5.06
C GLY A 119 7.78 -18.31 -4.01
N GLU A 120 8.98 -17.75 -4.00
CA GLU A 120 10.00 -18.04 -2.99
C GLU A 120 9.54 -17.60 -1.60
N TYR A 121 8.94 -16.43 -1.51
CA TYR A 121 8.40 -15.92 -0.25
C TYR A 121 7.36 -16.89 0.32
N ARG A 122 6.41 -17.34 -0.50
CA ARG A 122 5.40 -18.32 -0.08
C ARG A 122 6.05 -19.60 0.43
N ARG A 123 7.01 -20.12 -0.34
CA ARG A 123 7.69 -21.37 0.01
C ARG A 123 8.40 -21.28 1.36
N ILE A 124 9.14 -20.21 1.58
CA ILE A 124 9.89 -20.00 2.82
C ILE A 124 8.94 -19.78 4.00
N ALA A 125 7.90 -18.98 3.82
CA ALA A 125 6.94 -18.68 4.87
C ALA A 125 6.18 -19.94 5.33
N LYS A 126 5.89 -20.87 4.42
CA LYS A 126 5.17 -22.11 4.76
C LYS A 126 6.05 -23.16 5.43
N ILE A 127 7.36 -23.03 5.34
CA ILE A 127 8.31 -23.90 6.04
C ILE A 127 8.43 -23.49 7.52
N LEU A 128 8.36 -22.20 7.77
CA LEU A 128 8.46 -21.66 9.12
C LEU A 128 7.13 -21.80 9.88
#